data_653e6a60e3472fca12ac36acae5a03c8
#
_entry.id   653e6a60e3472fca12ac36acae5a03c8
#
_cell.length_a   1.000
_cell.length_b   1.000
_cell.length_c   1.000
_cell.angle_alpha   90.00
_cell.angle_beta   90.00
_cell.angle_gamma   90.00
#
_symmetry.space_group_name_H-M   'P 1'
#
loop_
_entity.id
_entity.type
_entity.pdbx_description
1 polymer ?
#
loop_
_entity_poly.entity_id
_entity_poly.type
_entity_poly.pdbx_seq_one_letter_code
_entity_poly.pdbx_strand_id
1 'polypeptide(L)'
;MKLKGVYPRKNTTRKLPDHDFLKYWRVIRYWVKSKYGLGTPELEMLLFLYSEQIFNKSQFKEYEEIMYWDVCRFRKLLKEEWIHVWRKKNGNEATLYELTYKAKRVINTIYKKLNGEELAETAISNP
;
A
#
# COMPACT_ATOMS: atom_id res chain seq x y z
N MET A 1 28.54 -4.60 31.59
CA MET A 1 27.82 -4.63 30.45
C MET A 1 28.63 -4.52 29.24
N LYS A 2 28.15 -5.15 28.24
CA LYS A 2 28.81 -5.12 27.12
C LYS A 2 28.70 -3.96 26.34
N LEU A 3 29.47 -3.83 25.39
CA LEU A 3 29.43 -2.74 24.53
C LEU A 3 28.31 -2.84 23.62
N LYS A 4 27.50 -1.84 23.61
CA LYS A 4 26.41 -1.87 22.83
C LYS A 4 26.76 -1.68 21.43
N GLY A 5 26.03 -2.30 20.53
CA GLY A 5 26.21 -2.16 19.11
C GLY A 5 27.41 -2.84 18.52
N VAL A 6 28.16 -3.55 19.36
CA VAL A 6 29.37 -4.17 18.90
C VAL A 6 29.23 -5.68 18.74
N TYR A 7 28.12 -6.22 19.12
CA TYR A 7 27.93 -7.65 19.05
C TYR A 7 27.82 -8.16 17.63
N PRO A 8 28.59 -9.15 17.27
CA PRO A 8 28.48 -9.72 15.93
C PRO A 8 27.18 -10.49 15.80
N ARG A 9 26.71 -10.60 14.60
CA ARG A 9 25.46 -11.31 14.36
C ARG A 9 25.65 -12.77 14.00
N LYS A 10 26.82 -13.27 14.20
CA LYS A 10 27.13 -14.63 13.78
C LYS A 10 26.23 -15.71 14.35
N ASN A 11 25.58 -15.44 15.45
CA ASN A 11 24.73 -16.46 16.07
C ASN A 11 23.29 -16.39 15.62
N THR A 12 23.01 -15.53 14.67
CA THR A 12 21.65 -15.40 14.19
C THR A 12 21.33 -16.58 13.29
N THR A 13 20.19 -17.21 13.51
CA THR A 13 19.73 -18.28 12.66
C THR A 13 18.88 -17.76 11.52
N ARG A 14 18.52 -16.51 11.58
CA ARG A 14 17.67 -15.93 10.54
C ARG A 14 18.53 -15.37 9.43
N LYS A 15 18.11 -15.66 8.22
CA LYS A 15 18.78 -15.16 7.06
C LYS A 15 18.17 -13.80 6.70
N LEU A 16 19.02 -12.80 6.56
CA LEU A 16 18.52 -11.49 6.13
C LEU A 16 18.26 -11.52 4.64
N PRO A 17 17.24 -10.83 4.18
CA PRO A 17 16.96 -10.76 2.74
C PRO A 17 18.04 -9.91 2.07
N ASP A 18 18.23 -10.11 0.78
CA ASP A 18 19.18 -9.34 0.01
C ASP A 18 18.83 -7.87 0.03
N HIS A 19 17.53 -7.57 0.12
CA HIS A 19 17.06 -6.20 0.20
C HIS A 19 16.07 -6.09 1.36
N ASP A 20 16.27 -5.10 2.20
CA ASP A 20 15.43 -4.95 3.40
C ASP A 20 14.17 -4.15 3.08
N PHE A 21 13.15 -4.85 2.61
CA PHE A 21 11.88 -4.23 2.25
C PHE A 21 11.22 -3.52 3.43
N LEU A 22 11.27 -4.14 4.59
CA LEU A 22 10.58 -3.59 5.76
C LEU A 22 11.23 -2.31 6.25
N LYS A 23 12.55 -2.23 6.14
CA LYS A 23 13.28 -1.03 6.52
C LYS A 23 12.82 0.17 5.70
N TYR A 24 12.64 -0.04 4.41
CA TYR A 24 12.27 1.05 3.52
C TYR A 24 10.78 1.33 3.47
N TRP A 25 9.97 0.42 3.99
CA TRP A 25 8.52 0.59 3.98
C TRP A 25 8.08 1.88 4.67
N ARG A 26 8.72 2.20 5.79
CA ARG A 26 8.38 3.41 6.53
C ARG A 26 8.66 4.68 5.73
N VAL A 27 9.78 4.70 5.02
CA VAL A 27 10.14 5.83 4.17
C VAL A 27 9.11 6.00 3.06
N ILE A 28 8.71 4.89 2.47
CA ILE A 28 7.74 4.90 1.38
C ILE A 28 6.38 5.39 1.86
N ARG A 29 5.93 4.94 3.03
CA ARG A 29 4.66 5.42 3.58
C ARG A 29 4.67 6.93 3.78
N TYR A 30 5.77 7.45 4.30
CA TYR A 30 5.91 8.88 4.49
C TYR A 30 5.88 9.62 3.15
N TRP A 31 6.58 9.10 2.17
CA TRP A 31 6.61 9.68 0.84
C TRP A 31 5.21 9.73 0.21
N VAL A 32 4.46 8.64 0.29
CA VAL A 32 3.12 8.57 -0.26
C VAL A 32 2.20 9.57 0.43
N LYS A 33 2.28 9.66 1.74
CA LYS A 33 1.46 10.60 2.48
C LYS A 33 1.78 12.04 2.12
N SER A 34 3.06 12.36 2.02
CA SER A 34 3.49 13.71 1.70
C SER A 34 3.11 14.12 0.29
N LYS A 35 3.26 13.21 -0.65
CA LYS A 35 3.03 13.53 -2.06
C LYS A 35 1.57 13.42 -2.47
N TYR A 36 0.87 12.42 -1.97
CA TYR A 36 -0.50 12.14 -2.42
C TYR A 36 -1.57 12.31 -1.35
N GLY A 37 -1.18 12.56 -0.13
CA GLY A 37 -2.15 12.72 0.95
C GLY A 37 -2.80 11.43 1.42
N LEU A 38 -2.24 10.28 1.03
CA LEU A 38 -2.78 8.99 1.45
C LEU A 38 -2.18 8.56 2.78
N GLY A 39 -3.05 8.36 3.77
CA GLY A 39 -2.60 7.81 5.04
C GLY A 39 -2.36 6.31 4.93
N THR A 40 -1.73 5.75 5.95
CA THR A 40 -1.42 4.33 5.95
C THR A 40 -2.65 3.44 5.75
N PRO A 41 -3.78 3.67 6.42
CA PRO A 41 -4.94 2.81 6.21
C PRO A 41 -5.44 2.80 4.77
N GLU A 42 -5.52 3.98 4.15
CA GLU A 42 -5.96 4.06 2.77
C GLU A 42 -4.97 3.42 1.82
N LEU A 43 -3.68 3.61 2.08
CA LEU A 43 -2.65 2.98 1.26
C LEU A 43 -2.73 1.46 1.35
N GLU A 44 -2.91 0.92 2.55
CA GLU A 44 -3.03 -0.52 2.73
C GLU A 44 -4.25 -1.08 2.01
N MET A 45 -5.36 -0.33 2.02
CA MET A 45 -6.55 -0.73 1.28
C MET A 45 -6.24 -0.83 -0.21
N LEU A 46 -5.56 0.16 -0.76
CA LEU A 46 -5.22 0.15 -2.18
C LEU A 46 -4.27 -0.99 -2.54
N LEU A 47 -3.30 -1.25 -1.69
CA LEU A 47 -2.35 -2.34 -1.94
C LEU A 47 -3.05 -3.69 -1.95
N PHE A 48 -4.00 -3.88 -1.03
CA PHE A 48 -4.77 -5.11 -0.98
C PHE A 48 -5.67 -5.25 -2.19
N LEU A 49 -6.39 -4.17 -2.53
CA LEU A 49 -7.31 -4.19 -3.67
C LEU A 49 -6.59 -4.33 -5.00
N TYR A 50 -5.34 -3.92 -5.07
CA TYR A 50 -4.55 -4.07 -6.28
C TYR A 50 -4.45 -5.55 -6.70
N SER A 51 -4.29 -6.43 -5.74
CA SER A 51 -4.21 -7.86 -6.04
C SER A 51 -5.57 -8.47 -6.40
N GLU A 52 -6.64 -7.83 -5.96
CA GLU A 52 -8.00 -8.31 -6.29
C GLU A 52 -8.41 -7.96 -7.71
N GLN A 53 -7.80 -6.92 -8.27
CA GLN A 53 -8.10 -6.40 -9.60
C GLN A 53 -9.50 -5.79 -9.70
N ILE A 54 -10.53 -6.60 -9.90
CA ILE A 54 -11.91 -6.14 -9.96
C ILE A 54 -12.63 -6.68 -8.74
N PHE A 55 -13.34 -5.83 -8.04
CA PHE A 55 -13.96 -6.21 -6.77
C PHE A 55 -15.31 -5.51 -6.58
N ASN A 56 -16.13 -6.06 -5.68
CA ASN A 56 -17.40 -5.44 -5.31
C ASN A 56 -17.35 -5.06 -3.83
N LYS A 57 -18.40 -4.36 -3.36
CA LYS A 57 -18.44 -3.93 -1.96
C LYS A 57 -18.52 -5.09 -0.98
N SER A 58 -19.10 -6.19 -1.40
CA SER A 58 -19.20 -7.35 -0.52
C SER A 58 -17.83 -7.90 -0.20
N GLN A 59 -16.95 -7.99 -1.21
CA GLN A 59 -15.59 -8.41 -0.99
C GLN A 59 -14.84 -7.44 -0.10
N PHE A 60 -15.08 -6.15 -0.29
CA PHE A 60 -14.48 -5.14 0.56
C PHE A 60 -14.88 -5.33 2.02
N LYS A 61 -16.15 -5.62 2.27
CA LYS A 61 -16.64 -5.81 3.63
C LYS A 61 -16.03 -6.99 4.34
N GLU A 62 -15.60 -7.99 3.61
CA GLU A 62 -14.96 -9.15 4.21
C GLU A 62 -13.69 -8.79 4.98
N TYR A 63 -13.08 -7.67 4.65
CA TYR A 63 -11.84 -7.24 5.29
C TYR A 63 -12.01 -6.20 6.38
N GLU A 64 -13.24 -5.72 6.60
CA GLU A 64 -13.51 -4.70 7.61
C GLU A 64 -13.04 -5.10 9.00
N GLU A 65 -13.30 -6.33 9.38
CA GLU A 65 -12.93 -6.82 10.71
C GLU A 65 -11.43 -7.03 10.86
N ILE A 66 -10.78 -7.40 9.78
CA ILE A 66 -9.37 -7.75 9.81
C ILE A 66 -8.47 -6.53 9.75
N MET A 67 -8.84 -5.55 8.92
CA MET A 67 -7.98 -4.42 8.63
C MET A 67 -8.53 -3.06 9.05
N TYR A 68 -9.57 -3.03 9.82
CA TYR A 68 -10.21 -1.78 10.24
C TYR A 68 -10.61 -0.91 9.07
N TRP A 69 -11.05 -1.54 7.99
CA TRP A 69 -11.55 -0.82 6.84
C TRP A 69 -12.96 -0.34 7.13
N ASP A 70 -13.34 0.79 6.58
CA ASP A 70 -14.70 1.30 6.76
C ASP A 70 -15.20 1.95 5.48
N VAL A 71 -16.52 2.13 5.45
CA VAL A 71 -17.19 2.67 4.27
C VAL A 71 -16.77 4.11 4.00
N CYS A 72 -16.46 4.86 5.04
CA CYS A 72 -16.04 6.26 4.88
C CYS A 72 -14.75 6.35 4.09
N ARG A 73 -13.79 5.47 4.40
CA ARG A 73 -12.54 5.43 3.68
C ARG A 73 -12.73 5.00 2.23
N PHE A 74 -13.63 4.04 2.00
CA PHE A 74 -13.95 3.61 0.65
C PHE A 74 -14.51 4.77 -0.16
N ARG A 75 -15.47 5.52 0.41
CA ARG A 75 -16.05 6.68 -0.25
C ARG A 75 -15.02 7.76 -0.53
N LYS A 76 -14.07 7.94 0.38
CA LYS A 76 -13.00 8.91 0.20
C LYS A 76 -12.14 8.52 -0.99
N LEU A 77 -11.80 7.23 -1.10
CA LEU A 77 -11.00 6.74 -2.22
C LEU A 77 -11.73 6.91 -3.55
N LEU A 78 -13.05 6.72 -3.56
CA LEU A 78 -13.84 6.96 -4.75
C LEU A 78 -13.84 8.44 -5.11
N LYS A 79 -14.05 9.29 -4.11
CA LYS A 79 -14.12 10.73 -4.34
C LYS A 79 -12.80 11.29 -4.85
N GLU A 80 -11.69 10.77 -4.33
CA GLU A 80 -10.36 11.23 -4.73
C GLU A 80 -9.83 10.49 -5.95
N GLU A 81 -10.67 9.68 -6.57
CA GLU A 81 -10.33 8.98 -7.80
C GLU A 81 -9.17 7.99 -7.70
N TRP A 82 -9.07 7.33 -6.55
CA TRP A 82 -8.14 6.20 -6.41
C TRP A 82 -8.82 4.90 -6.82
N ILE A 83 -10.16 4.87 -6.70
CA ILE A 83 -11.00 3.75 -7.09
C ILE A 83 -12.09 4.31 -8.00
N HIS A 84 -12.50 3.55 -8.98
CA HIS A 84 -13.62 3.96 -9.82
C HIS A 84 -14.50 2.77 -10.15
N VAL A 85 -15.72 3.06 -10.66
CA VAL A 85 -16.64 2.02 -11.07
C VAL A 85 -16.17 1.43 -12.39
N TRP A 86 -15.94 0.12 -12.40
CA TRP A 86 -15.59 -0.59 -13.62
C TRP A 86 -16.86 -0.96 -14.40
N ARG A 87 -17.90 -1.41 -13.68
CA ARG A 87 -19.18 -1.73 -14.29
C ARG A 87 -20.30 -1.44 -13.29
N LYS A 88 -21.30 -0.67 -13.71
CA LYS A 88 -22.41 -0.34 -12.85
C LYS A 88 -23.31 -1.56 -12.62
N LYS A 89 -24.07 -1.51 -11.54
CA LYS A 89 -25.03 -2.54 -11.22
C LYS A 89 -25.94 -2.78 -12.42
N ASN A 90 -26.17 -4.06 -12.73
CA ASN A 90 -27.03 -4.45 -13.83
C ASN A 90 -27.92 -5.61 -13.36
N GLY A 91 -29.20 -5.34 -13.14
CA GLY A 91 -30.12 -6.35 -12.62
C GLY A 91 -29.70 -6.79 -11.24
N ASN A 92 -29.43 -8.08 -11.08
CA ASN A 92 -29.01 -8.64 -9.81
C ASN A 92 -27.51 -8.59 -9.62
N GLU A 93 -26.78 -8.15 -10.64
CA GLU A 93 -25.33 -8.08 -10.54
C GLU A 93 -24.88 -6.81 -9.84
N ALA A 94 -24.00 -6.95 -8.86
CA ALA A 94 -23.52 -5.81 -8.10
C ALA A 94 -22.59 -4.93 -8.93
N THR A 95 -22.47 -3.67 -8.50
CA THR A 95 -21.49 -2.76 -9.07
C THR A 95 -20.09 -3.30 -8.85
N LEU A 96 -19.27 -3.25 -9.87
CA LEU A 96 -17.87 -3.67 -9.80
C LEU A 96 -16.97 -2.45 -9.85
N TYR A 97 -15.89 -2.52 -9.11
CA TYR A 97 -14.91 -1.44 -8.98
C TYR A 97 -13.53 -1.93 -9.35
N GLU A 98 -12.66 -1.00 -9.68
CA GLU A 98 -11.24 -1.30 -9.85
C GLU A 98 -10.43 -0.07 -9.46
N LEU A 99 -9.13 -0.24 -9.29
CA LEU A 99 -8.26 0.89 -9.03
C LEU A 99 -8.10 1.71 -10.31
N THR A 100 -7.98 3.01 -10.15
CA THR A 100 -7.78 3.90 -11.30
C THR A 100 -6.36 3.74 -11.83
N TYR A 101 -6.12 4.27 -13.02
CA TYR A 101 -4.78 4.28 -13.59
C TYR A 101 -3.80 5.02 -12.67
N LYS A 102 -4.27 6.11 -12.07
CA LYS A 102 -3.47 6.86 -11.10
C LYS A 102 -3.00 5.97 -9.95
N ALA A 103 -3.92 5.21 -9.38
CA ALA A 103 -3.60 4.31 -8.27
C ALA A 103 -2.61 3.24 -8.70
N LYS A 104 -2.81 2.65 -9.85
CA LYS A 104 -1.92 1.61 -10.35
C LYS A 104 -0.51 2.13 -10.58
N ARG A 105 -0.39 3.36 -11.09
CA ARG A 105 0.92 3.97 -11.29
C ARG A 105 1.65 4.19 -9.99
N VAL A 106 0.95 4.71 -8.98
CA VAL A 106 1.55 4.95 -7.68
C VAL A 106 2.01 3.62 -7.06
N ILE A 107 1.18 2.59 -7.16
CA ILE A 107 1.54 1.28 -6.60
C ILE A 107 2.75 0.69 -7.31
N ASN A 108 2.82 0.82 -8.64
CA ASN A 108 4.00 0.36 -9.38
C ASN A 108 5.25 1.09 -8.92
N THR A 109 5.15 2.39 -8.67
CA THR A 109 6.27 3.16 -8.16
C THR A 109 6.68 2.67 -6.78
N ILE A 110 5.70 2.34 -5.93
CA ILE A 110 5.98 1.80 -4.61
C ILE A 110 6.78 0.49 -4.72
N TYR A 111 6.37 -0.41 -5.61
CA TYR A 111 7.09 -1.66 -5.79
C TYR A 111 8.53 -1.41 -6.24
N LYS A 112 8.74 -0.47 -7.16
CA LYS A 112 10.08 -0.14 -7.60
C LYS A 112 10.93 0.38 -6.45
N LYS A 113 10.36 1.25 -5.63
CA LYS A 113 11.07 1.79 -4.48
C LYS A 113 11.37 0.72 -3.44
N LEU A 114 10.44 -0.19 -3.21
CA LEU A 114 10.66 -1.30 -2.29
C LEU A 114 11.76 -2.23 -2.80
N ASN A 115 11.91 -2.35 -4.10
CA ASN A 115 12.98 -3.15 -4.69
C ASN A 115 14.31 -2.41 -4.72
N GLY A 116 14.34 -1.17 -4.24
CA GLY A 116 15.57 -0.39 -4.16
C GLY A 116 15.88 0.46 -5.37
N GLU A 117 15.03 0.42 -6.40
CA GLU A 117 15.34 1.08 -7.65
C GLU A 117 15.36 2.59 -7.57
N GLU A 118 14.56 3.18 -6.72
CA GLU A 118 14.46 4.64 -6.61
C GLU A 118 14.58 5.16 -5.18
N LEU A 119 15.19 4.40 -4.30
CA LEU A 119 15.26 4.78 -2.89
C LEU A 119 16.06 6.05 -2.64
N ALA A 120 17.14 6.22 -3.34
CA ALA A 120 17.97 7.43 -3.17
C ALA A 120 17.15 8.66 -3.56
N GLU A 121 16.42 8.57 -4.63
CA GLU A 121 15.57 9.65 -5.08
C GLU A 121 14.46 9.92 -4.07
N THR A 122 13.88 8.87 -3.53
CA THR A 122 12.83 9.01 -2.53
C THR A 122 13.35 9.72 -1.29
N ALA A 123 14.53 9.37 -0.84
CA ALA A 123 15.11 9.97 0.34
C ALA A 123 15.49 11.44 0.13
N ILE A 124 15.97 11.75 -1.06
CA ILE A 124 16.39 13.10 -1.38
C ILE A 124 15.23 14.02 -1.70
N SER A 125 14.32 13.54 -2.50
CA SER A 125 13.20 14.36 -2.96
C SER A 125 12.05 14.43 -1.97
N ASN A 126 12.23 13.89 -0.81
CA ASN A 126 11.17 13.90 0.16
C ASN A 126 10.85 15.32 0.55
N PRO A 127 9.69 15.78 0.29
CA PRO A 127 9.30 17.15 0.58
C PRO A 127 9.11 17.37 2.06
#